data_7f6538d334b1ab766160b01fea4bc0ae
#
_entry.id   7f6538d334b1ab766160b01fea4bc0ae
#
_cell.length_a   1.000
_cell.length_b   1.000
_cell.length_c   1.000
_cell.angle_alpha   90.00
_cell.angle_beta   90.00
_cell.angle_gamma   90.00
#
_symmetry.space_group_name_H-M   'P 1'
#
loop_
_entity.id
_entity.type
_entity.pdbx_description
1 polymer ?
#
loop_
_entity_poly.entity_id
_entity_poly.type
_entity_poly.pdbx_seq_one_letter_code
_entity_poly.pdbx_strand_id
1 'polypeptide(L)'
;MSTPAQGTHHTGRFERTWVLREQRESIERLQHEMGTLLEEGGFGEAAAFAIRLALEEALVNGFRHGNKGNPDKSVTVWCAVDPTGIELEVIDEGEGFDPGSVPDPTAEENIEIPSGRGIMLMRAYMTSVEYLPPGNRLRIVYRKPEAQH
;
A
#
# COMPACT_ATOMS: atom_id res chain seq x y z
N MET A 1 9.96 12.40 14.14
CA MET A 1 10.39 11.02 14.12
C MET A 1 9.24 10.15 14.60
N SER A 2 8.82 9.29 13.74
CA SER A 2 7.79 8.38 14.18
C SER A 2 8.39 7.44 15.21
N THR A 3 7.87 7.48 16.39
CA THR A 3 8.15 6.46 17.36
C THR A 3 7.82 5.14 16.66
N PRO A 4 8.73 4.18 16.69
CA PRO A 4 8.36 2.89 16.16
C PRO A 4 7.10 2.48 16.88
N ALA A 5 6.05 2.34 16.11
CA ALA A 5 4.82 1.86 16.66
C ALA A 5 5.17 0.59 17.41
N GLN A 6 4.68 0.50 18.58
CA GLN A 6 4.97 -0.64 19.42
C GLN A 6 4.42 -1.86 18.76
N GLY A 7 5.27 -2.55 18.06
CA GLY A 7 4.89 -3.80 17.45
C GLY A 7 4.49 -4.75 18.57
N THR A 8 3.27 -5.17 18.52
CA THR A 8 2.85 -6.24 19.41
C THR A 8 3.27 -7.54 18.75
N HIS A 9 4.27 -8.16 19.31
CA HIS A 9 4.76 -9.43 18.81
C HIS A 9 3.91 -10.60 19.30
N HIS A 10 2.58 -10.46 19.18
CA HIS A 10 1.71 -11.57 19.54
C HIS A 10 1.65 -12.55 18.39
N THR A 11 2.06 -13.78 18.61
CA THR A 11 1.97 -14.87 17.65
C THR A 11 2.66 -14.57 16.33
N GLY A 12 3.78 -13.81 16.38
CA GLY A 12 4.52 -13.46 15.18
C GLY A 12 3.91 -12.36 14.34
N ARG A 13 2.88 -11.69 14.85
CA ARG A 13 2.25 -10.57 14.15
C ARG A 13 2.90 -9.27 14.59
N PHE A 14 3.30 -8.47 13.59
CA PHE A 14 3.88 -7.15 13.81
C PHE A 14 3.03 -6.11 13.09
N GLU A 15 2.69 -5.03 13.79
CA GLU A 15 1.93 -3.93 13.18
C GLU A 15 2.69 -2.63 13.30
N ARG A 16 2.55 -1.79 12.30
CA ARG A 16 3.18 -0.48 12.30
C ARG A 16 2.37 0.51 11.48
N THR A 17 2.41 1.79 11.90
CA THR A 17 1.73 2.88 11.22
C THR A 17 2.71 4.01 10.95
N TRP A 18 2.64 4.58 9.77
CA TRP A 18 3.41 5.76 9.38
C TRP A 18 2.45 6.84 8.93
N VAL A 19 2.77 8.10 9.27
CA VAL A 19 2.04 9.24 8.75
C VAL A 19 3.00 10.04 7.88
N LEU A 20 2.70 10.15 6.59
CA LEU A 20 3.58 10.75 5.60
C LEU A 20 3.02 12.10 5.17
N ARG A 21 3.83 13.15 5.29
CA ARG A 21 3.40 14.49 4.90
C ARG A 21 4.05 14.98 3.63
N GLU A 22 5.29 14.61 3.42
CA GLU A 22 6.06 15.03 2.26
C GLU A 22 6.25 13.80 1.36
N GLN A 23 5.94 13.96 0.08
CA GLN A 23 5.84 12.81 -0.81
C GLN A 23 7.18 12.08 -1.00
N ARG A 24 8.20 12.79 -1.49
CA ARG A 24 9.44 12.14 -1.91
C ARG A 24 10.21 11.47 -0.77
N GLU A 25 10.63 12.25 0.20
CA GLU A 25 11.45 11.73 1.30
C GLU A 25 10.69 10.73 2.15
N SER A 26 9.41 10.98 2.36
CA SER A 26 8.58 10.08 3.15
C SER A 26 8.44 8.72 2.48
N ILE A 27 8.25 8.72 1.17
CA ILE A 27 8.12 7.45 0.43
C ILE A 27 9.45 6.70 0.46
N GLU A 28 10.56 7.39 0.23
CA GLU A 28 11.87 6.74 0.25
C GLU A 28 12.17 6.11 1.60
N ARG A 29 11.89 6.84 2.67
CA ARG A 29 12.12 6.34 4.03
C ARG A 29 11.23 5.15 4.33
N LEU A 30 9.96 5.25 3.99
CA LEU A 30 9.02 4.15 4.22
C LEU A 30 9.44 2.91 3.43
N GLN A 31 9.84 3.09 2.17
CA GLN A 31 10.25 1.94 1.35
C GLN A 31 11.50 1.28 1.90
N HIS A 32 12.41 2.04 2.47
CA HIS A 32 13.58 1.46 3.11
C HIS A 32 13.18 0.61 4.33
N GLU A 33 12.32 1.15 5.18
CA GLU A 33 11.83 0.42 6.34
C GLU A 33 11.01 -0.80 5.96
N MET A 34 10.19 -0.66 4.91
CA MET A 34 9.39 -1.76 4.40
C MET A 34 10.28 -2.89 3.90
N GLY A 35 11.36 -2.56 3.18
CA GLY A 35 12.31 -3.55 2.71
C GLY A 35 12.88 -4.38 3.86
N THR A 36 13.23 -3.72 4.96
CA THR A 36 13.73 -4.40 6.15
C THR A 36 12.67 -5.32 6.76
N LEU A 37 11.44 -4.82 6.88
CA LEU A 37 10.34 -5.62 7.43
C LEU A 37 10.08 -6.87 6.58
N LEU A 38 10.10 -6.73 5.28
CA LEU A 38 9.86 -7.85 4.38
C LEU A 38 10.99 -8.87 4.43
N GLU A 39 12.23 -8.41 4.52
CA GLU A 39 13.37 -9.29 4.65
C GLU A 39 13.28 -10.06 5.97
N GLU A 40 13.04 -9.38 7.06
CA GLU A 40 12.90 -10.01 8.37
C GLU A 40 11.70 -10.96 8.43
N GLY A 41 10.66 -10.65 7.68
CA GLY A 41 9.47 -11.48 7.61
C GLY A 41 9.61 -12.71 6.72
N GLY A 42 10.76 -12.88 6.07
CA GLY A 42 11.00 -14.05 5.24
C GLY A 42 10.34 -14.01 3.88
N PHE A 43 10.03 -12.81 3.37
CA PHE A 43 9.50 -12.68 2.02
C PHE A 43 10.65 -12.79 1.01
N GLY A 44 10.44 -13.53 -0.07
CA GLY A 44 11.43 -13.65 -1.13
C GLY A 44 11.59 -12.35 -1.90
N GLU A 45 12.66 -12.24 -2.68
CA GLU A 45 12.95 -11.01 -3.43
C GLU A 45 11.81 -10.60 -4.37
N ALA A 46 11.23 -11.56 -5.07
CA ALA A 46 10.14 -11.27 -6.01
C ALA A 46 8.91 -10.75 -5.29
N ALA A 47 8.55 -11.39 -4.18
CA ALA A 47 7.41 -10.95 -3.38
C ALA A 47 7.65 -9.57 -2.78
N ALA A 48 8.84 -9.35 -2.23
CA ALA A 48 9.19 -8.06 -1.64
C ALA A 48 9.14 -6.95 -2.70
N PHE A 49 9.64 -7.21 -3.89
CA PHE A 49 9.59 -6.24 -4.97
C PHE A 49 8.15 -5.90 -5.35
N ALA A 50 7.30 -6.92 -5.50
CA ALA A 50 5.90 -6.70 -5.88
C ALA A 50 5.14 -5.92 -4.81
N ILE A 51 5.37 -6.24 -3.54
CA ILE A 51 4.74 -5.54 -2.42
C ILE A 51 5.17 -4.08 -2.39
N ARG A 52 6.47 -3.83 -2.56
CA ARG A 52 6.99 -2.46 -2.55
C ARG A 52 6.49 -1.66 -3.74
N LEU A 53 6.36 -2.29 -4.89
CA LEU A 53 5.81 -1.64 -6.07
C LEU A 53 4.33 -1.26 -5.85
N ALA A 54 3.55 -2.18 -5.30
CA ALA A 54 2.15 -1.92 -4.99
C ALA A 54 2.03 -0.77 -3.99
N LEU A 55 2.87 -0.77 -2.97
CA LEU A 55 2.88 0.28 -1.98
C LEU A 55 3.22 1.64 -2.60
N GLU A 56 4.22 1.68 -3.47
CA GLU A 56 4.60 2.93 -4.13
C GLU A 56 3.46 3.49 -4.98
N GLU A 57 2.80 2.63 -5.76
CA GLU A 57 1.65 3.05 -6.56
C GLU A 57 0.52 3.58 -5.68
N ALA A 58 0.24 2.90 -4.58
CA ALA A 58 -0.79 3.33 -3.65
C ALA A 58 -0.44 4.69 -3.03
N LEU A 59 0.82 4.90 -2.67
CA LEU A 59 1.26 6.16 -2.09
C LEU A 59 1.17 7.31 -3.09
N VAL A 60 1.63 7.09 -4.30
CA VAL A 60 1.54 8.11 -5.35
C VAL A 60 0.08 8.47 -5.61
N ASN A 61 -0.78 7.46 -5.66
CA ASN A 61 -2.22 7.70 -5.82
C ASN A 61 -2.79 8.51 -4.65
N GLY A 62 -2.39 8.18 -3.43
CA GLY A 62 -2.86 8.90 -2.25
C GLY A 62 -2.45 10.37 -2.26
N PHE A 63 -1.18 10.64 -2.56
CA PHE A 63 -0.69 12.02 -2.59
C PHE A 63 -1.24 12.82 -3.77
N ARG A 64 -1.22 12.24 -4.96
CA ARG A 64 -1.59 12.97 -6.18
C ARG A 64 -3.08 13.03 -6.42
N HIS A 65 -3.75 11.89 -6.31
CA HIS A 65 -5.16 11.79 -6.69
C HIS A 65 -6.09 11.95 -5.49
N GLY A 66 -5.77 11.30 -4.37
CA GLY A 66 -6.56 11.44 -3.16
C GLY A 66 -6.44 12.82 -2.56
N ASN A 67 -5.23 13.22 -2.21
CA ASN A 67 -4.97 14.53 -1.58
C ASN A 67 -4.82 15.66 -2.60
N LYS A 68 -4.83 15.36 -3.88
CA LYS A 68 -4.71 16.35 -4.96
C LYS A 68 -3.48 17.24 -4.83
N GLY A 69 -2.39 16.65 -4.33
CA GLY A 69 -1.14 17.37 -4.17
C GLY A 69 -1.14 18.43 -3.06
N ASN A 70 -2.15 18.42 -2.20
CA ASN A 70 -2.24 19.41 -1.13
C ASN A 70 -1.17 19.14 -0.05
N PRO A 71 -0.20 20.08 0.16
CA PRO A 71 0.88 19.84 1.11
C PRO A 71 0.44 19.83 2.57
N ASP A 72 -0.77 20.28 2.86
CA ASP A 72 -1.30 20.27 4.22
C ASP A 72 -1.95 18.94 4.59
N LYS A 73 -2.10 18.06 3.63
CA LYS A 73 -2.71 16.75 3.85
C LYS A 73 -1.66 15.67 3.89
N SER A 74 -1.93 14.64 4.68
CA SER A 74 -1.00 13.53 4.85
C SER A 74 -1.57 12.23 4.25
N VAL A 75 -0.69 11.26 4.09
CA VAL A 75 -1.08 9.90 3.74
C VAL A 75 -0.63 9.01 4.90
N THR A 76 -1.53 8.21 5.41
CA THR A 76 -1.24 7.28 6.49
C THR A 76 -1.11 5.88 5.91
N VAL A 77 -0.07 5.16 6.34
CA VAL A 77 0.14 3.77 5.95
C VAL A 77 0.13 2.93 7.20
N TRP A 78 -0.71 1.91 7.20
CA TRP A 78 -0.74 0.90 8.25
C TRP A 78 -0.32 -0.43 7.64
N CYS A 79 0.44 -1.23 8.38
CA CYS A 79 0.73 -2.57 7.94
C CYS A 79 0.67 -3.56 9.09
N ALA A 80 0.36 -4.81 8.75
CA ALA A 80 0.44 -5.92 9.67
C ALA A 80 1.15 -7.06 8.95
N VAL A 81 2.22 -7.55 9.54
CA VAL A 81 3.03 -8.65 9.00
C VAL A 81 2.93 -9.82 9.94
N ASP A 82 2.67 -11.01 9.40
CA ASP A 82 2.69 -12.25 10.17
C ASP A 82 3.32 -13.34 9.33
N PRO A 83 3.49 -14.57 9.85
CA PRO A 83 4.15 -15.62 9.08
C PRO A 83 3.44 -16.00 7.77
N THR A 84 2.16 -15.63 7.61
CA THR A 84 1.39 -15.98 6.40
C THR A 84 1.42 -14.90 5.33
N GLY A 85 1.81 -13.67 5.66
CA GLY A 85 1.82 -12.61 4.69
C GLY A 85 1.80 -11.22 5.29
N ILE A 86 1.32 -10.27 4.51
CA ILE A 86 1.26 -8.87 4.93
C ILE A 86 -0.06 -8.25 4.49
N GLU A 87 -0.59 -7.38 5.33
CA GLU A 87 -1.72 -6.51 4.99
C GLU A 87 -1.25 -5.08 5.07
N LEU A 88 -1.65 -4.28 4.11
CA LEU A 88 -1.33 -2.86 4.05
C LEU A 88 -2.61 -2.06 3.87
N GLU A 89 -2.69 -0.88 4.50
CA GLU A 89 -3.73 0.08 4.20
C GLU A 89 -3.07 1.43 3.96
N VAL A 90 -3.44 2.05 2.85
CA VAL A 90 -2.97 3.39 2.50
C VAL A 90 -4.18 4.31 2.53
N ILE A 91 -4.14 5.30 3.41
CA ILE A 91 -5.27 6.16 3.70
C ILE A 91 -4.89 7.61 3.39
N ASP A 92 -5.59 8.23 2.45
CA ASP A 92 -5.37 9.64 2.17
C ASP A 92 -6.48 10.48 2.83
N GLU A 93 -6.35 11.80 2.77
CA GLU A 93 -7.33 12.72 3.35
C GLU A 93 -8.25 13.30 2.29
N GLY A 94 -8.35 12.64 1.15
CA GLY A 94 -9.25 13.06 0.10
C GLY A 94 -10.69 12.71 0.40
N GLU A 95 -11.57 13.15 -0.47
CA GLU A 95 -13.01 12.92 -0.32
C GLU A 95 -13.39 11.47 -0.59
N GLY A 96 -12.49 10.73 -1.22
CA GLY A 96 -12.79 9.37 -1.62
C GLY A 96 -13.54 9.33 -2.94
N PHE A 97 -13.96 8.16 -3.32
CA PHE A 97 -14.75 7.95 -4.53
C PHE A 97 -15.53 6.66 -4.38
N ASP A 98 -16.58 6.51 -5.21
CA ASP A 98 -17.35 5.29 -5.24
C ASP A 98 -16.58 4.23 -6.03
N PRO A 99 -16.15 3.14 -5.40
CA PRO A 99 -15.42 2.09 -6.12
C PRO A 99 -16.20 1.52 -7.30
N GLY A 100 -17.54 1.54 -7.23
CA GLY A 100 -18.36 1.05 -8.33
C GLY A 100 -18.37 1.97 -9.54
N SER A 101 -17.95 3.23 -9.37
CA SER A 101 -17.88 4.19 -10.48
C SER A 101 -16.46 4.39 -11.02
N VAL A 102 -15.50 3.64 -10.49
CA VAL A 102 -14.11 3.74 -10.98
C VAL A 102 -14.06 3.28 -12.43
N PRO A 103 -13.49 4.10 -13.32
CA PRO A 103 -13.37 3.70 -14.72
C PRO A 103 -12.56 2.41 -14.87
N ASP A 104 -12.91 1.61 -15.86
CA ASP A 104 -12.16 0.42 -16.18
C ASP A 104 -10.74 0.81 -16.57
N PRO A 105 -9.71 0.38 -15.84
CA PRO A 105 -8.33 0.75 -16.15
C PRO A 105 -7.82 0.17 -17.45
N THR A 106 -8.53 -0.80 -18.03
CA THR A 106 -8.15 -1.37 -19.31
C THR A 106 -8.83 -0.65 -20.47
N ALA A 107 -9.79 0.26 -20.22
CA ALA A 107 -10.42 1.02 -21.28
C ALA A 107 -9.44 2.00 -21.90
N GLU A 108 -9.52 2.17 -23.21
CA GLU A 108 -8.58 3.01 -23.94
C GLU A 108 -8.49 4.42 -23.38
N GLU A 109 -9.61 5.01 -23.05
CA GLU A 109 -9.65 6.37 -22.51
C GLU A 109 -8.99 6.51 -21.14
N ASN A 110 -8.75 5.39 -20.46
CA ASN A 110 -8.15 5.38 -19.13
C ASN A 110 -6.68 4.95 -19.12
N ILE A 111 -6.11 4.66 -20.29
CA ILE A 111 -4.74 4.16 -20.38
C ILE A 111 -3.72 5.14 -19.81
N GLU A 112 -3.97 6.43 -19.93
CA GLU A 112 -3.07 7.46 -19.47
C GLU A 112 -3.29 7.86 -18.01
N ILE A 113 -4.27 7.25 -17.34
CA ILE A 113 -4.52 7.51 -15.93
C ILE A 113 -3.59 6.62 -15.12
N PRO A 114 -2.51 7.17 -14.51
CA PRO A 114 -1.53 6.32 -13.82
C PRO A 114 -2.15 5.45 -12.74
N SER A 115 -3.12 5.98 -12.00
CA SER A 115 -3.78 5.24 -10.93
C SER A 115 -4.51 4.00 -11.45
N GLY A 116 -5.14 4.09 -12.62
CA GLY A 116 -5.83 2.94 -13.19
C GLY A 116 -4.87 1.82 -13.55
N ARG A 117 -3.73 2.16 -14.13
CA ARG A 117 -2.70 1.17 -14.48
C ARG A 117 -2.05 0.59 -13.25
N GLY A 118 -1.75 1.43 -12.25
CA GLY A 118 -1.15 0.98 -11.02
C GLY A 118 -2.02 -0.03 -10.31
N ILE A 119 -3.34 0.24 -10.23
CA ILE A 119 -4.28 -0.68 -9.59
C ILE A 119 -4.30 -2.02 -10.33
N MET A 120 -4.28 -1.99 -11.66
CA MET A 120 -4.27 -3.21 -12.45
C MET A 120 -3.03 -4.05 -12.15
N LEU A 121 -1.86 -3.40 -12.09
CA LEU A 121 -0.61 -4.08 -11.77
C LEU A 121 -0.62 -4.62 -10.35
N MET A 122 -1.13 -3.85 -9.39
CA MET A 122 -1.24 -4.32 -8.02
C MET A 122 -2.09 -5.58 -7.94
N ARG A 123 -3.22 -5.60 -8.62
CA ARG A 123 -4.11 -6.76 -8.61
C ARG A 123 -3.48 -7.98 -9.24
N ALA A 124 -2.56 -7.79 -10.17
CA ALA A 124 -1.89 -8.91 -10.84
C ALA A 124 -0.94 -9.65 -9.90
N TYR A 125 -0.34 -8.94 -8.95
CA TYR A 125 0.68 -9.52 -8.07
C TYR A 125 0.27 -9.70 -6.62
N MET A 126 -0.80 -9.01 -6.20
CA MET A 126 -1.26 -9.09 -4.82
C MET A 126 -2.41 -10.08 -4.69
N THR A 127 -2.60 -10.59 -3.48
CA THR A 127 -3.71 -11.51 -3.20
C THR A 127 -5.04 -10.76 -3.34
N SER A 128 -5.12 -9.56 -2.80
CA SER A 128 -6.29 -8.71 -2.99
C SER A 128 -5.91 -7.24 -2.91
N VAL A 129 -6.65 -6.43 -3.64
CA VAL A 129 -6.52 -4.98 -3.65
C VAL A 129 -7.93 -4.41 -3.73
N GLU A 130 -8.33 -3.65 -2.71
CA GLU A 130 -9.68 -3.09 -2.71
C GLU A 130 -9.71 -1.72 -2.05
N TYR A 131 -10.56 -0.84 -2.56
CA TYR A 131 -10.85 0.41 -1.91
C TYR A 131 -11.98 0.20 -0.91
N LEU A 132 -11.79 0.73 0.29
CA LEU A 132 -12.81 0.67 1.33
C LEU A 132 -13.57 1.99 1.37
N PRO A 133 -14.88 1.95 1.66
CA PRO A 133 -15.67 3.18 1.75
C PRO A 133 -15.09 4.16 2.78
N PRO A 134 -15.08 5.47 2.51
CA PRO A 134 -15.66 6.16 1.36
C PRO A 134 -14.79 6.20 0.10
N GLY A 135 -13.71 5.44 0.03
CA GLY A 135 -12.88 5.34 -1.16
C GLY A 135 -11.53 6.04 -1.05
N ASN A 136 -11.21 6.55 0.14
CA ASN A 136 -9.90 7.15 0.43
C ASN A 136 -8.96 6.20 1.18
N ARG A 137 -9.32 4.93 1.26
CA ARG A 137 -8.55 3.89 1.93
C ARG A 137 -8.38 2.72 0.98
N LEU A 138 -7.14 2.38 0.69
CA LEU A 138 -6.82 1.26 -0.17
C LEU A 138 -6.21 0.15 0.68
N ARG A 139 -6.81 -1.03 0.64
CA ARG A 139 -6.32 -2.19 1.35
C ARG A 139 -5.63 -3.13 0.38
N ILE A 140 -4.41 -3.52 0.70
CA ILE A 140 -3.60 -4.42 -0.10
C ILE A 140 -3.22 -5.61 0.76
N VAL A 141 -3.44 -6.82 0.26
CA VAL A 141 -3.10 -8.05 0.97
C VAL A 141 -2.24 -8.92 0.09
N TYR A 142 -1.14 -9.40 0.65
CA TYR A 142 -0.30 -10.40 0.01
C TYR A 142 -0.17 -11.59 0.95
N ARG A 143 -0.61 -12.77 0.50
CA ARG A 143 -0.45 -14.01 1.25
C ARG A 143 0.64 -14.83 0.60
N LYS A 144 1.58 -15.31 1.41
CA LYS A 144 2.64 -16.18 0.91
C LYS A 144 2.02 -17.45 0.35
N PRO A 145 2.61 -18.00 -0.73
CA PRO A 145 2.19 -19.31 -1.22
C PRO A 145 2.34 -20.34 -0.09
N GLU A 146 1.44 -21.32 -0.04
CA GLU A 146 1.59 -22.38 0.92
C GLU A 146 2.89 -23.12 0.67
N ALA A 147 3.60 -23.43 1.75
CA ALA A 147 4.83 -24.17 1.64
C ALA A 147 4.52 -25.54 1.08
N GLN A 148 5.18 -25.89 -0.02
CA GLN A 148 5.05 -27.20 -0.61
C GLN A 148 5.96 -28.13 0.15
N HIS A 149 5.40 -29.12 0.77
CA HIS A 149 6.17 -30.13 1.51
C HIS A 149 6.42 -31.36 0.68
#